data_563bdd1ea89f61afc8dddef848cc85e0
#
_entry.id   563bdd1ea89f61afc8dddef848cc85e0
#
_cell.length_a   1.000
_cell.length_b   1.000
_cell.length_c   1.000
_cell.angle_alpha   90.00
_cell.angle_beta   90.00
_cell.angle_gamma   90.00
#
_symmetry.space_group_name_H-M   'P 1'
#
loop_
_entity.id
_entity.type
_entity.pdbx_description
1 polymer ?
#
loop_
_entity_poly.entity_id
_entity_poly.type
_entity_poly.pdbx_seq_one_letter_code
_entity_poly.pdbx_strand_id
1 'polypeptide(L)'
;MQPSDVDRKISSLSPNTKKHNRVSDPIVTNHLSAVPHSPEQCQLDVAGEIATTRLSVVTSPTKPPQLEGTGDPENRPDQGFLPVLKNPNFLALWGGQVFCQIADKVYLVLMIALINTQFQGSDQSISGWVSGLMMAFTIPAVLFGSVAGVFVDRWRKKNVLVSTNVLRGVLVLSIPLLLWLTHDWQPVGMLPVGFIIILGVTFLVSTLTQFFAPAEQTTIPLVVEEQHLLSANSLYTTTMMASVIVGFAVGEPLLAIADRVWLKIGGSDGLGKELLVGGSYGIAALILLLLATKEKPHHPDTEFPHVLADLRDGLKYLKANSILRNALVKLTILFSVFAALTVLAVRMAEIIPNLKASQFGFLLAFGGIGMAAGATMLGQFGQRFSYCELSLWGCLGMSGTLIGLSVFTTQLGIILLLVALLGVFGSMVGIPMQTAIQTETPPEMRGKVFGLQNNVINIALTLPLALAGVGETLIGLPAVFVILAITVFCGGILTWYSSRP
;
A
#
# COMPACT_ATOMS: atom_id res chain seq x y z
N MET A 1 12.81 -51.91 -39.06
CA MET A 1 13.94 -51.82 -39.95
C MET A 1 14.94 -50.86 -39.33
N GLN A 2 15.96 -51.44 -38.69
CA GLN A 2 17.27 -50.91 -38.35
C GLN A 2 18.19 -51.14 -39.54
N PRO A 3 19.50 -50.82 -39.51
CA PRO A 3 20.31 -49.74 -38.91
C PRO A 3 21.45 -49.25 -39.88
N SER A 4 22.44 -48.57 -39.31
CA SER A 4 23.89 -48.55 -39.69
C SER A 4 24.43 -47.15 -39.92
N ASP A 5 25.34 -46.70 -39.05
CA ASP A 5 26.80 -46.78 -39.06
C ASP A 5 27.44 -45.74 -40.01
N VAL A 6 28.41 -44.94 -39.63
CA VAL A 6 29.83 -45.24 -39.32
C VAL A 6 30.58 -43.96 -38.97
N ASP A 7 31.13 -43.92 -37.84
CA ASP A 7 32.48 -43.65 -37.33
C ASP A 7 33.57 -42.94 -38.17
N ARG A 8 34.43 -42.17 -37.47
CA ARG A 8 35.88 -41.92 -37.59
C ARG A 8 36.40 -40.71 -38.38
N LYS A 9 37.09 -39.83 -37.64
CA LYS A 9 38.58 -39.66 -37.60
C LYS A 9 38.85 -38.31 -36.86
N ILE A 10 39.44 -38.31 -35.72
CA ILE A 10 40.82 -38.45 -35.20
C ILE A 10 41.85 -37.51 -35.86
N SER A 11 42.45 -36.75 -34.99
CA SER A 11 43.87 -36.37 -34.83
C SER A 11 44.37 -35.07 -35.45
N SER A 12 44.84 -34.27 -34.56
CA SER A 12 46.23 -33.82 -34.29
C SER A 12 46.62 -32.48 -34.92
N LEU A 13 47.06 -31.53 -34.14
CA LEU A 13 48.45 -31.18 -33.85
C LEU A 13 48.54 -29.79 -33.15
N SER A 14 49.16 -29.76 -32.01
CA SER A 14 49.87 -28.66 -31.36
C SER A 14 51.30 -28.60 -31.94
N PRO A 15 52.22 -27.74 -31.55
CA PRO A 15 52.24 -26.36 -31.03
C PRO A 15 53.23 -25.44 -31.77
N ASN A 16 53.30 -24.18 -31.45
CA ASN A 16 54.61 -23.47 -31.45
C ASN A 16 54.61 -22.11 -30.73
N THR A 17 55.42 -22.07 -29.73
CA THR A 17 56.28 -21.10 -29.08
C THR A 17 56.86 -19.94 -29.89
N LYS A 18 57.00 -18.76 -29.23
CA LYS A 18 58.19 -17.84 -29.11
C LYS A 18 57.77 -16.58 -28.36
N LYS A 19 58.24 -16.31 -27.15
CA LYS A 19 59.56 -15.81 -26.65
C LYS A 19 59.78 -14.32 -26.84
N HIS A 20 60.04 -13.71 -25.68
CA HIS A 20 60.96 -12.60 -25.30
C HIS A 20 60.36 -11.21 -25.25
N ASN A 21 60.56 -10.34 -24.20
CA ASN A 21 61.68 -10.02 -23.30
C ASN A 21 61.12 -9.26 -22.06
N ARG A 22 61.52 -9.56 -20.88
CA ARG A 22 62.42 -9.03 -19.86
C ARG A 22 62.72 -7.54 -19.86
N VAL A 23 62.57 -6.91 -18.65
CA VAL A 23 63.52 -6.11 -17.86
C VAL A 23 62.78 -5.81 -16.54
N SER A 24 63.11 -6.37 -15.46
CA SER A 24 64.11 -6.29 -14.37
C SER A 24 63.71 -5.39 -13.20
N ASP A 25 63.76 -6.04 -12.05
CA ASP A 25 63.61 -5.70 -10.62
C ASP A 25 64.56 -4.62 -10.09
N PRO A 26 64.50 -4.22 -8.77
CA PRO A 26 64.88 -5.09 -7.62
C PRO A 26 64.08 -4.83 -6.31
N ILE A 27 63.69 -5.86 -5.58
CA ILE A 27 64.27 -6.46 -4.34
C ILE A 27 64.63 -5.53 -3.21
N VAL A 28 63.96 -5.67 -2.06
CA VAL A 28 64.58 -5.73 -0.72
C VAL A 28 63.78 -6.70 0.16
N THR A 29 64.51 -7.70 0.59
CA THR A 29 64.21 -8.78 1.53
C THR A 29 64.37 -8.31 2.99
N ASN A 30 63.61 -8.91 3.95
CA ASN A 30 64.14 -9.69 5.08
C ASN A 30 63.04 -10.19 6.01
N HIS A 31 63.04 -11.47 6.17
CA HIS A 31 63.29 -12.51 7.20
C HIS A 31 62.12 -12.72 8.17
N LEU A 32 61.42 -13.89 8.04
CA LEU A 32 61.57 -15.24 8.64
C LEU A 32 61.70 -15.29 10.16
N SER A 33 60.74 -15.92 10.85
CA SER A 33 60.84 -17.23 11.51
C SER A 33 59.59 -17.51 12.34
N ALA A 34 58.81 -18.52 12.02
CA ALA A 34 58.78 -19.88 12.56
C ALA A 34 58.10 -20.03 13.95
N VAL A 35 56.99 -20.78 13.93
CA VAL A 35 56.21 -21.55 14.91
C VAL A 35 57.14 -22.49 15.76
N PRO A 36 56.80 -23.04 17.00
CA PRO A 36 55.55 -23.68 17.36
C PRO A 36 55.17 -23.80 18.87
N HIS A 37 53.96 -24.37 19.12
CA HIS A 37 53.48 -25.22 20.23
C HIS A 37 53.10 -24.66 21.62
N SER A 38 51.83 -25.00 21.96
CA SER A 38 51.19 -25.11 23.26
C SER A 38 51.85 -26.18 24.20
N PRO A 39 51.33 -26.54 25.38
CA PRO A 39 50.34 -25.96 26.30
C PRO A 39 50.80 -25.95 27.79
N GLU A 40 49.89 -25.77 28.72
CA GLU A 40 49.82 -26.13 30.14
C GLU A 40 49.96 -25.03 31.21
N GLN A 41 48.86 -24.85 31.87
CA GLN A 41 48.55 -24.97 33.31
C GLN A 41 49.25 -24.08 34.34
N CYS A 42 48.39 -23.58 35.18
CA CYS A 42 48.38 -23.53 36.64
C CYS A 42 48.66 -22.18 37.33
N GLN A 43 47.60 -21.80 38.03
CA GLN A 43 47.53 -21.31 39.43
C GLN A 43 48.08 -19.94 39.84
N LEU A 44 47.13 -19.18 40.37
CA LEU A 44 47.18 -18.33 41.59
C LEU A 44 48.50 -17.69 42.02
N ASP A 45 48.49 -16.39 42.06
CA ASP A 45 48.60 -15.70 43.35
C ASP A 45 48.29 -14.20 43.30
N VAL A 46 47.96 -13.74 44.45
CA VAL A 46 47.28 -12.57 44.97
C VAL A 46 48.16 -11.31 44.92
N ALA A 47 47.46 -10.19 44.81
CA ALA A 47 47.72 -8.86 45.31
C ALA A 47 48.69 -7.92 44.54
N GLY A 48 48.11 -6.81 44.19
CA GLY A 48 48.86 -5.56 44.27
C GLY A 48 48.89 -4.72 43.00
N GLU A 49 48.22 -3.65 43.12
CA GLU A 49 48.44 -2.36 42.46
C GLU A 49 47.60 -1.96 41.25
N ILE A 50 46.80 -1.03 41.57
CA ILE A 50 45.92 -0.20 40.74
C ILE A 50 46.78 0.61 39.75
N ALA A 51 46.59 0.36 38.48
CA ALA A 51 46.89 1.35 37.44
C ALA A 51 45.72 1.43 36.47
N THR A 52 44.94 2.47 36.62
CA THR A 52 43.81 2.86 35.78
C THR A 52 44.27 3.17 34.37
N THR A 53 44.09 2.26 33.45
CA THR A 53 44.07 2.57 32.02
C THR A 53 42.62 2.49 31.54
N ARG A 54 42.02 3.66 31.43
CA ARG A 54 40.68 3.82 30.81
C ARG A 54 40.73 3.41 29.34
N LEU A 55 40.24 2.23 29.01
CA LEU A 55 39.73 1.95 27.68
C LEU A 55 38.38 2.65 27.56
N SER A 56 38.36 3.77 26.89
CA SER A 56 37.10 4.42 26.45
C SER A 56 36.46 3.58 25.35
N VAL A 57 35.57 2.67 25.75
CA VAL A 57 34.58 2.13 24.85
C VAL A 57 33.59 3.26 24.60
N VAL A 58 33.66 3.86 23.40
CA VAL A 58 32.69 4.81 22.93
C VAL A 58 31.44 4.02 22.57
N THR A 59 30.57 3.80 23.54
CA THR A 59 29.16 3.53 23.32
C THR A 59 28.45 4.85 23.51
N SER A 60 28.36 5.63 22.43
CA SER A 60 27.41 6.73 22.38
C SER A 60 26.04 6.13 22.11
N PRO A 61 25.08 6.24 23.03
CA PRO A 61 23.68 6.09 22.64
C PRO A 61 23.37 7.28 21.74
N THR A 62 23.06 7.01 20.48
CA THR A 62 22.46 7.99 19.59
C THR A 62 21.17 8.49 20.23
N LYS A 63 21.28 9.64 20.87
CA LYS A 63 20.15 10.45 21.35
C LYS A 63 19.24 10.71 20.16
N PRO A 64 17.93 10.50 20.25
CA PRO A 64 17.03 10.94 19.20
C PRO A 64 17.28 12.43 18.96
N PRO A 65 17.20 12.92 17.71
CA PRO A 65 17.43 14.31 17.41
C PRO A 65 16.42 15.17 18.19
N GLN A 66 16.90 15.74 19.28
CA GLN A 66 16.22 16.84 19.94
C GLN A 66 16.41 18.04 19.01
N LEU A 67 15.31 18.54 18.47
CA LEU A 67 15.24 19.83 17.85
C LEU A 67 15.60 20.88 18.92
N GLU A 68 16.89 21.21 19.04
CA GLU A 68 17.33 22.41 19.76
C GLU A 68 16.86 23.62 18.94
N GLY A 69 15.79 24.21 19.40
CA GLY A 69 15.26 25.45 18.86
C GLY A 69 16.10 26.65 19.31
N THR A 70 17.22 26.89 18.64
CA THR A 70 17.92 28.20 18.61
C THR A 70 18.54 28.39 17.23
N GLY A 71 17.72 28.41 16.19
CA GLY A 71 18.07 28.86 14.87
C GLY A 71 17.30 30.16 14.56
N ASP A 72 17.96 31.10 13.91
CA ASP A 72 17.40 32.36 13.45
C ASP A 72 15.99 32.21 12.90
N PRO A 73 15.06 33.15 13.19
CA PRO A 73 13.67 33.12 12.70
C PRO A 73 13.57 33.07 11.16
N GLU A 74 14.62 33.41 10.44
CA GLU A 74 14.68 33.44 8.99
C GLU A 74 14.93 32.06 8.32
N ASN A 75 15.31 31.03 9.09
CA ASN A 75 15.66 29.71 8.55
C ASN A 75 14.76 28.58 9.08
N ARG A 76 13.49 28.85 9.32
CA ARG A 76 12.51 27.78 9.55
C ARG A 76 12.24 27.11 8.21
N PRO A 77 12.46 25.78 8.09
CA PRO A 77 12.11 25.09 6.87
C PRO A 77 10.64 25.36 6.55
N ASP A 78 10.35 25.69 5.29
CA ASP A 78 8.99 25.94 4.80
C ASP A 78 8.07 24.79 5.25
N GLN A 79 7.18 25.06 6.21
CA GLN A 79 6.25 24.07 6.75
C GLN A 79 4.97 24.06 5.91
N GLY A 80 4.34 22.90 5.77
CA GLY A 80 3.06 22.75 5.10
C GLY A 80 3.12 22.10 3.72
N PHE A 81 2.10 22.35 2.89
CA PHE A 81 1.96 21.72 1.58
C PHE A 81 2.77 22.38 0.47
N LEU A 82 3.13 23.66 0.65
CA LEU A 82 3.72 24.44 -0.42
C LEU A 82 5.04 23.89 -0.98
N PRO A 83 6.00 23.40 -0.15
CA PRO A 83 7.23 22.79 -0.67
C PRO A 83 6.96 21.52 -1.49
N VAL A 84 5.99 20.73 -1.05
CA VAL A 84 5.59 19.49 -1.73
C VAL A 84 4.94 19.80 -3.08
N LEU A 85 4.06 20.78 -3.14
CA LEU A 85 3.38 21.21 -4.37
C LEU A 85 4.30 21.94 -5.37
N LYS A 86 5.45 22.46 -4.95
CA LYS A 86 6.47 23.00 -5.84
C LYS A 86 7.35 21.92 -6.47
N ASN A 87 7.31 20.68 -5.98
CA ASN A 87 8.13 19.59 -6.50
C ASN A 87 7.48 18.94 -7.74
N PRO A 88 8.06 19.09 -8.95
CA PRO A 88 7.45 18.58 -10.18
C PRO A 88 7.36 17.06 -10.23
N ASN A 89 8.30 16.33 -9.59
CA ASN A 89 8.24 14.88 -9.52
C ASN A 89 7.11 14.41 -8.59
N PHE A 90 6.89 15.10 -7.47
CA PHE A 90 5.76 14.83 -6.62
C PHE A 90 4.44 15.15 -7.33
N LEU A 91 4.34 16.26 -8.04
CA LEU A 91 3.14 16.62 -8.82
C LEU A 91 2.82 15.58 -9.90
N ALA A 92 3.84 15.04 -10.58
CA ALA A 92 3.64 13.97 -11.56
C ALA A 92 3.13 12.68 -10.88
N LEU A 93 3.70 12.29 -9.75
CA LEU A 93 3.25 11.12 -8.99
C LEU A 93 1.84 11.33 -8.46
N TRP A 94 1.58 12.45 -7.80
CA TRP A 94 0.28 12.79 -7.22
C TRP A 94 -0.82 12.98 -8.28
N GLY A 95 -0.51 13.66 -9.40
CA GLY A 95 -1.44 13.80 -10.52
C GLY A 95 -1.81 12.44 -11.13
N GLY A 96 -0.82 11.56 -11.35
CA GLY A 96 -1.07 10.18 -11.77
C GLY A 96 -1.99 9.43 -10.78
N GLN A 97 -1.78 9.60 -9.48
CA GLN A 97 -2.64 9.02 -8.44
C GLN A 97 -4.08 9.52 -8.53
N VAL A 98 -4.31 10.83 -8.69
CA VAL A 98 -5.66 11.40 -8.79
C VAL A 98 -6.48 10.69 -9.87
N PHE A 99 -5.94 10.60 -11.09
CA PHE A 99 -6.63 9.94 -12.20
C PHE A 99 -6.79 8.44 -11.98
N CYS A 100 -5.77 7.77 -11.45
CA CYS A 100 -5.80 6.36 -11.13
C CYS A 100 -6.86 6.03 -10.07
N GLN A 101 -6.92 6.79 -8.97
CA GLN A 101 -7.89 6.59 -7.88
C GLN A 101 -9.32 6.84 -8.33
N ILE A 102 -9.56 7.86 -9.14
CA ILE A 102 -10.89 8.09 -9.72
C ILE A 102 -11.26 6.94 -10.65
N ALA A 103 -10.33 6.52 -11.53
CA ALA A 103 -10.54 5.39 -12.42
C ALA A 103 -10.92 4.11 -11.66
N ASP A 104 -10.21 3.80 -10.56
CA ASP A 104 -10.49 2.61 -9.73
C ASP A 104 -11.91 2.61 -9.15
N LYS A 105 -12.42 3.77 -8.70
CA LYS A 105 -13.78 3.88 -8.14
C LYS A 105 -14.85 3.83 -9.22
N VAL A 106 -14.65 4.56 -10.31
CA VAL A 106 -15.57 4.57 -11.45
C VAL A 106 -15.57 3.22 -12.17
N TYR A 107 -14.45 2.49 -12.20
CA TYR A 107 -14.36 1.13 -12.71
C TYR A 107 -15.31 0.17 -11.98
N LEU A 108 -15.36 0.24 -10.66
CA LEU A 108 -16.30 -0.59 -9.88
C LEU A 108 -17.75 -0.27 -10.24
N VAL A 109 -18.09 1.02 -10.39
CA VAL A 109 -19.43 1.45 -10.82
C VAL A 109 -19.73 0.96 -12.23
N LEU A 110 -18.76 1.04 -13.16
CA LEU A 110 -18.87 0.51 -14.52
C LEU A 110 -19.17 -0.99 -14.55
N MET A 111 -18.41 -1.79 -13.76
CA MET A 111 -18.61 -3.24 -13.71
C MET A 111 -20.01 -3.61 -13.18
N ILE A 112 -20.47 -2.93 -12.15
CA ILE A 112 -21.83 -3.13 -11.62
C ILE A 112 -22.89 -2.74 -12.66
N ALA A 113 -22.69 -1.63 -13.37
CA ALA A 113 -23.59 -1.18 -14.44
C ALA A 113 -23.65 -2.19 -15.60
N LEU A 114 -22.50 -2.74 -16.04
CA LEU A 114 -22.43 -3.78 -17.07
C LEU A 114 -23.14 -5.07 -16.63
N ILE A 115 -22.95 -5.49 -15.38
CA ILE A 115 -23.65 -6.66 -14.83
C ILE A 115 -25.15 -6.45 -14.86
N ASN A 116 -25.62 -5.29 -14.41
CA ASN A 116 -27.04 -4.95 -14.37
C ASN A 116 -27.67 -4.91 -15.75
N THR A 117 -26.98 -4.37 -16.75
CA THR A 117 -27.54 -4.19 -18.10
C THR A 117 -27.45 -5.43 -18.97
N GLN A 118 -26.45 -6.29 -18.79
CA GLN A 118 -26.19 -7.42 -19.71
C GLN A 118 -26.52 -8.81 -19.14
N PHE A 119 -26.51 -8.98 -17.82
CA PHE A 119 -26.63 -10.32 -17.20
C PHE A 119 -27.77 -10.46 -16.21
N GLN A 120 -28.37 -9.37 -15.73
CA GLN A 120 -29.48 -9.45 -14.80
C GLN A 120 -30.81 -9.66 -15.54
N GLY A 121 -31.44 -10.82 -15.33
CA GLY A 121 -32.83 -11.06 -15.71
C GLY A 121 -33.80 -10.37 -14.74
N SER A 122 -35.04 -10.13 -15.16
CA SER A 122 -36.09 -9.43 -14.40
C SER A 122 -36.38 -10.02 -13.02
N ASP A 123 -36.08 -11.31 -12.80
CA ASP A 123 -36.42 -12.05 -11.59
C ASP A 123 -35.17 -12.49 -10.76
N GLN A 124 -33.96 -12.06 -11.15
CA GLN A 124 -32.75 -12.47 -10.45
C GLN A 124 -32.17 -11.34 -9.56
N SER A 125 -31.79 -11.67 -8.34
CA SER A 125 -31.09 -10.71 -7.48
C SER A 125 -29.68 -10.43 -7.99
N ILE A 126 -29.30 -9.16 -8.11
CA ILE A 126 -27.96 -8.73 -8.51
C ILE A 126 -26.87 -9.17 -7.51
N SER A 127 -27.26 -9.49 -6.28
CA SER A 127 -26.33 -9.75 -5.17
C SER A 127 -25.33 -10.86 -5.46
N GLY A 128 -25.74 -11.95 -6.10
CA GLY A 128 -24.84 -13.06 -6.47
C GLY A 128 -23.77 -12.64 -7.47
N TRP A 129 -24.15 -11.89 -8.49
CA TRP A 129 -23.24 -11.37 -9.51
C TRP A 129 -22.22 -10.38 -8.95
N VAL A 130 -22.68 -9.46 -8.10
CA VAL A 130 -21.81 -8.48 -7.42
C VAL A 130 -20.88 -9.18 -6.44
N SER A 131 -21.33 -10.22 -5.74
CA SER A 131 -20.48 -11.02 -4.85
C SER A 131 -19.34 -11.69 -5.62
N GLY A 132 -19.63 -12.29 -6.78
CA GLY A 132 -18.61 -12.85 -7.66
C GLY A 132 -17.58 -11.79 -8.12
N LEU A 133 -18.05 -10.60 -8.50
CA LEU A 133 -17.20 -9.47 -8.85
C LEU A 133 -16.30 -9.05 -7.68
N MET A 134 -16.83 -8.94 -6.46
CA MET A 134 -16.06 -8.60 -5.25
C MET A 134 -15.00 -9.66 -4.94
N MET A 135 -15.29 -10.94 -5.15
CA MET A 135 -14.29 -12.00 -5.02
C MET A 135 -13.16 -11.82 -6.05
N ALA A 136 -13.48 -11.48 -7.31
CA ALA A 136 -12.48 -11.22 -8.34
C ALA A 136 -11.57 -10.03 -7.99
N PHE A 137 -12.06 -9.05 -7.24
CA PHE A 137 -11.24 -7.95 -6.68
C PHE A 137 -10.37 -8.40 -5.51
N THR A 138 -10.91 -9.22 -4.59
CA THR A 138 -10.26 -9.51 -3.31
C THR A 138 -9.21 -10.62 -3.42
N ILE A 139 -9.48 -11.65 -4.24
CA ILE A 139 -8.56 -12.80 -4.36
C ILE A 139 -7.15 -12.38 -4.79
N PRO A 140 -6.93 -11.53 -5.81
CA PRO A 140 -5.59 -11.06 -6.18
C PRO A 140 -4.88 -10.33 -5.04
N ALA A 141 -5.60 -9.55 -4.24
CA ALA A 141 -5.02 -8.81 -3.13
C ALA A 141 -4.41 -9.75 -2.07
N VAL A 142 -5.09 -10.84 -1.76
CA VAL A 142 -4.60 -11.87 -0.83
C VAL A 142 -3.45 -12.68 -1.42
N LEU A 143 -3.56 -13.08 -2.70
CA LEU A 143 -2.57 -13.94 -3.35
C LEU A 143 -1.28 -13.20 -3.69
N PHE A 144 -1.38 -12.00 -4.24
CA PHE A 144 -0.25 -11.29 -4.86
C PHE A 144 0.25 -10.09 -4.05
N GLY A 145 -0.47 -9.62 -3.02
CA GLY A 145 -0.09 -8.41 -2.28
C GLY A 145 1.35 -8.44 -1.75
N SER A 146 1.76 -9.52 -1.09
CA SER A 146 3.13 -9.67 -0.59
C SER A 146 4.15 -9.98 -1.68
N VAL A 147 3.75 -10.82 -2.65
CA VAL A 147 4.62 -11.24 -3.76
C VAL A 147 4.97 -10.05 -4.65
N ALA A 148 3.99 -9.19 -4.94
CA ALA A 148 4.19 -8.00 -5.75
C ALA A 148 5.26 -7.07 -5.16
N GLY A 149 5.31 -6.91 -3.84
CA GLY A 149 6.34 -6.12 -3.17
C GLY A 149 7.76 -6.58 -3.46
N VAL A 150 8.00 -7.90 -3.45
CA VAL A 150 9.31 -8.49 -3.75
C VAL A 150 9.77 -8.16 -5.18
N PHE A 151 8.85 -8.22 -6.15
CA PHE A 151 9.16 -7.88 -7.53
C PHE A 151 9.37 -6.37 -7.71
N VAL A 152 8.55 -5.55 -7.04
CA VAL A 152 8.65 -4.10 -7.08
C VAL A 152 9.99 -3.60 -6.56
N ASP A 153 10.60 -4.22 -5.56
CA ASP A 153 11.94 -3.86 -5.09
C ASP A 153 13.00 -3.92 -6.19
N ARG A 154 12.90 -4.91 -7.07
CA ARG A 154 13.88 -5.19 -8.13
C ARG A 154 13.63 -4.38 -9.40
N TRP A 155 12.40 -3.96 -9.64
CA TRP A 155 12.02 -3.23 -10.85
C TRP A 155 12.10 -1.71 -10.66
N ARG A 156 12.31 -0.99 -11.75
CA ARG A 156 12.20 0.47 -11.75
C ARG A 156 10.76 0.87 -11.43
N LYS A 157 10.56 1.59 -10.32
CA LYS A 157 9.24 1.97 -9.81
C LYS A 157 8.44 2.74 -10.86
N LYS A 158 9.09 3.69 -11.56
CA LYS A 158 8.45 4.40 -12.69
C LYS A 158 7.87 3.44 -13.72
N ASN A 159 8.64 2.43 -14.14
CA ASN A 159 8.17 1.48 -15.16
C ASN A 159 6.97 0.67 -14.65
N VAL A 160 6.99 0.24 -13.39
CA VAL A 160 5.87 -0.46 -12.78
C VAL A 160 4.63 0.42 -12.76
N LEU A 161 4.74 1.67 -12.29
CA LEU A 161 3.64 2.63 -12.22
C LEU A 161 3.01 2.90 -13.59
N VAL A 162 3.85 3.10 -14.62
CA VAL A 162 3.38 3.37 -15.99
C VAL A 162 2.77 2.11 -16.60
N SER A 163 3.48 0.98 -16.57
CA SER A 163 3.03 -0.26 -17.23
C SER A 163 1.73 -0.80 -16.63
N THR A 164 1.59 -0.76 -15.31
CA THR A 164 0.35 -1.20 -14.65
C THR A 164 -0.85 -0.34 -15.04
N ASN A 165 -0.69 0.98 -15.16
CA ASN A 165 -1.76 1.86 -15.62
C ASN A 165 -2.10 1.66 -17.09
N VAL A 166 -1.09 1.52 -17.97
CA VAL A 166 -1.32 1.20 -19.39
C VAL A 166 -2.07 -0.12 -19.52
N LEU A 167 -1.62 -1.18 -18.85
CA LEU A 167 -2.26 -2.49 -18.92
C LEU A 167 -3.69 -2.48 -18.37
N ARG A 168 -3.95 -1.76 -17.25
CA ARG A 168 -5.32 -1.59 -16.73
C ARG A 168 -6.20 -0.87 -17.74
N GLY A 169 -5.70 0.20 -18.34
CA GLY A 169 -6.42 0.93 -19.40
C GLY A 169 -6.75 0.04 -20.60
N VAL A 170 -5.78 -0.72 -21.09
CA VAL A 170 -5.97 -1.67 -22.21
C VAL A 170 -6.98 -2.76 -21.85
N LEU A 171 -6.89 -3.34 -20.66
CA LEU A 171 -7.84 -4.35 -20.19
C LEU A 171 -9.28 -3.82 -20.14
N VAL A 172 -9.48 -2.60 -19.62
CA VAL A 172 -10.81 -1.99 -19.57
C VAL A 172 -11.34 -1.71 -20.98
N LEU A 173 -10.50 -1.14 -21.85
CA LEU A 173 -10.88 -0.85 -23.25
C LEU A 173 -11.11 -2.12 -24.08
N SER A 174 -10.59 -3.27 -23.68
CA SER A 174 -10.82 -4.54 -24.35
C SER A 174 -12.18 -5.18 -24.02
N ILE A 175 -12.84 -4.75 -22.94
CA ILE A 175 -14.11 -5.35 -22.47
C ILE A 175 -15.17 -5.38 -23.56
N PRO A 176 -15.52 -4.28 -24.23
CA PRO A 176 -16.56 -4.28 -25.27
C PRO A 176 -16.24 -5.25 -26.41
N LEU A 177 -14.98 -5.27 -26.85
CA LEU A 177 -14.52 -6.19 -27.90
C LEU A 177 -14.63 -7.66 -27.46
N LEU A 178 -14.20 -7.97 -26.23
CA LEU A 178 -14.27 -9.32 -25.69
C LEU A 178 -15.74 -9.80 -25.53
N LEU A 179 -16.63 -8.93 -25.05
CA LEU A 179 -18.05 -9.22 -24.93
C LEU A 179 -18.71 -9.41 -26.29
N TRP A 180 -18.33 -8.61 -27.29
CA TRP A 180 -18.83 -8.75 -28.66
C TRP A 180 -18.37 -10.07 -29.30
N LEU A 181 -17.08 -10.42 -29.17
CA LEU A 181 -16.51 -11.67 -29.72
C LEU A 181 -17.13 -12.93 -29.13
N THR A 182 -17.64 -12.85 -27.90
CA THR A 182 -18.17 -14.01 -27.15
C THR A 182 -19.68 -13.99 -27.01
N HIS A 183 -20.36 -13.06 -27.71
CA HIS A 183 -21.81 -12.89 -27.61
C HIS A 183 -22.61 -14.18 -27.92
N ASP A 184 -22.17 -14.94 -28.93
CA ASP A 184 -22.84 -16.16 -29.39
C ASP A 184 -22.28 -17.44 -28.71
N TRP A 185 -21.41 -17.31 -27.74
CA TRP A 185 -20.83 -18.48 -27.09
C TRP A 185 -21.79 -19.08 -26.07
N GLN A 186 -21.82 -20.40 -26.02
CA GLN A 186 -22.65 -21.12 -25.05
C GLN A 186 -22.18 -20.88 -23.63
N PRO A 187 -23.11 -20.71 -22.66
CA PRO A 187 -22.78 -20.57 -21.27
C PRO A 187 -21.91 -21.75 -20.76
N VAL A 188 -20.95 -21.46 -19.89
CA VAL A 188 -20.13 -22.47 -19.21
C VAL A 188 -20.85 -22.86 -17.91
N GLY A 189 -21.56 -23.96 -17.91
CA GLY A 189 -22.41 -24.35 -16.80
C GLY A 189 -23.60 -23.38 -16.63
N MET A 190 -23.69 -22.72 -15.47
CA MET A 190 -24.73 -21.73 -15.17
C MET A 190 -24.29 -20.27 -15.46
N LEU A 191 -23.04 -20.06 -15.87
CA LEU A 191 -22.49 -18.71 -16.00
C LEU A 191 -22.37 -18.31 -17.49
N PRO A 192 -22.91 -17.14 -17.88
CA PRO A 192 -22.66 -16.56 -19.19
C PRO A 192 -21.16 -16.28 -19.40
N VAL A 193 -20.64 -16.58 -20.60
CA VAL A 193 -19.21 -16.37 -20.92
C VAL A 193 -18.81 -14.91 -20.74
N GLY A 194 -19.66 -13.97 -21.11
CA GLY A 194 -19.42 -12.54 -20.88
C GLY A 194 -19.19 -12.18 -19.42
N PHE A 195 -19.90 -12.83 -18.49
CA PHE A 195 -19.66 -12.62 -17.05
C PHE A 195 -18.30 -13.18 -16.61
N ILE A 196 -17.90 -14.35 -17.11
CA ILE A 196 -16.58 -14.92 -16.86
C ILE A 196 -15.48 -13.96 -17.34
N ILE A 197 -15.68 -13.32 -18.49
CA ILE A 197 -14.75 -12.30 -19.02
C ILE A 197 -14.66 -11.10 -18.06
N ILE A 198 -15.79 -10.58 -17.59
CA ILE A 198 -15.80 -9.48 -16.61
C ILE A 198 -15.04 -9.87 -15.35
N LEU A 199 -15.24 -11.08 -14.82
CA LEU A 199 -14.50 -11.58 -13.67
C LEU A 199 -12.99 -11.71 -13.97
N GLY A 200 -12.63 -12.23 -15.15
CA GLY A 200 -11.25 -12.37 -15.58
C GLY A 200 -10.52 -11.02 -15.73
N VAL A 201 -11.15 -10.06 -16.39
CA VAL A 201 -10.61 -8.69 -16.52
C VAL A 201 -10.48 -8.03 -15.14
N THR A 202 -11.49 -8.16 -14.30
CA THR A 202 -11.46 -7.61 -12.92
C THR A 202 -10.33 -8.24 -12.10
N PHE A 203 -10.15 -9.55 -12.18
CA PHE A 203 -9.06 -10.27 -11.53
C PHE A 203 -7.69 -9.74 -12.00
N LEU A 204 -7.50 -9.52 -13.31
CA LEU A 204 -6.26 -8.99 -13.86
C LEU A 204 -6.02 -7.51 -13.47
N VAL A 205 -7.05 -6.67 -13.53
CA VAL A 205 -6.98 -5.27 -13.09
C VAL A 205 -6.61 -5.20 -11.60
N SER A 206 -7.25 -6.01 -10.76
CA SER A 206 -6.93 -6.10 -9.33
C SER A 206 -5.52 -6.62 -9.10
N THR A 207 -5.07 -7.63 -9.87
CA THR A 207 -3.67 -8.12 -9.80
C THR A 207 -2.67 -7.00 -10.10
N LEU A 208 -2.88 -6.22 -11.16
CA LEU A 208 -2.02 -5.09 -11.50
C LEU A 208 -2.00 -4.02 -10.41
N THR A 209 -3.12 -3.83 -9.71
CA THR A 209 -3.20 -2.92 -8.56
C THR A 209 -2.29 -3.37 -7.41
N GLN A 210 -2.09 -4.69 -7.20
CA GLN A 210 -1.19 -5.18 -6.17
C GLN A 210 0.29 -4.85 -6.44
N PHE A 211 0.69 -4.70 -7.71
CA PHE A 211 2.01 -4.22 -8.09
C PHE A 211 2.11 -2.69 -8.03
N PHE A 212 1.03 -1.99 -8.40
CA PHE A 212 0.97 -0.53 -8.38
C PHE A 212 1.14 0.03 -6.96
N ALA A 213 0.40 -0.50 -5.98
CA ALA A 213 0.35 0.03 -4.62
C ALA A 213 1.73 0.08 -3.91
N PRO A 214 2.54 -1.01 -3.84
CA PRO A 214 3.88 -0.94 -3.24
C PRO A 214 4.85 -0.09 -4.07
N ALA A 215 4.72 -0.04 -5.40
CA ALA A 215 5.53 0.83 -6.25
C ALA A 215 5.27 2.31 -5.95
N GLU A 216 4.01 2.70 -5.80
CA GLU A 216 3.60 4.05 -5.44
C GLU A 216 4.14 4.44 -4.06
N GLN A 217 3.92 3.61 -3.04
CA GLN A 217 4.39 3.84 -1.67
C GLN A 217 5.91 3.95 -1.58
N THR A 218 6.63 3.14 -2.36
CA THR A 218 8.09 3.16 -2.43
C THR A 218 8.60 4.42 -3.15
N THR A 219 7.82 4.97 -4.10
CA THR A 219 8.21 6.13 -4.90
C THR A 219 8.09 7.44 -4.13
N ILE A 220 7.13 7.58 -3.21
CA ILE A 220 6.93 8.81 -2.42
C ILE A 220 8.24 9.27 -1.76
N PRO A 221 8.94 8.43 -0.95
CA PRO A 221 10.20 8.82 -0.31
C PRO A 221 11.40 8.91 -1.25
N LEU A 222 11.28 8.56 -2.54
CA LEU A 222 12.31 8.80 -3.55
C LEU A 222 12.21 10.19 -4.17
N VAL A 223 11.02 10.80 -4.14
CA VAL A 223 10.75 12.10 -4.79
C VAL A 223 10.52 13.22 -3.80
N VAL A 224 10.20 12.91 -2.54
CA VAL A 224 9.93 13.87 -1.47
C VAL A 224 10.99 13.76 -0.39
N GLU A 225 11.48 14.89 0.08
CA GLU A 225 12.42 14.96 1.20
C GLU A 225 11.74 14.48 2.50
N GLU A 226 12.52 13.85 3.39
CA GLU A 226 12.03 13.23 4.63
C GLU A 226 11.17 14.19 5.48
N GLN A 227 11.62 15.44 5.62
CA GLN A 227 10.92 16.49 6.38
C GLN A 227 9.54 16.83 5.81
N HIS A 228 9.26 16.55 4.54
CA HIS A 228 8.00 16.85 3.85
C HIS A 228 7.11 15.62 3.64
N LEU A 229 7.55 14.41 4.04
CA LEU A 229 6.80 13.15 3.85
C LEU A 229 5.43 13.17 4.56
N LEU A 230 5.32 13.79 5.74
CA LEU A 230 4.05 13.91 6.44
C LEU A 230 3.04 14.71 5.62
N SER A 231 3.45 15.85 5.04
CA SER A 231 2.61 16.68 4.17
C SER A 231 2.24 15.94 2.88
N ALA A 232 3.19 15.22 2.28
CA ALA A 232 2.95 14.41 1.08
C ALA A 232 1.90 13.32 1.36
N ASN A 233 2.06 12.54 2.43
CA ASN A 233 1.11 11.48 2.81
C ASN A 233 -0.26 12.05 3.20
N SER A 234 -0.30 13.25 3.80
CA SER A 234 -1.55 13.95 4.10
C SER A 234 -2.30 14.31 2.82
N LEU A 235 -1.59 14.83 1.81
CA LEU A 235 -2.17 15.18 0.51
C LEU A 235 -2.68 13.90 -0.22
N TYR A 236 -1.91 12.82 -0.17
CA TYR A 236 -2.32 11.52 -0.70
C TYR A 236 -3.59 11.00 -0.04
N THR A 237 -3.66 11.03 1.30
CA THR A 237 -4.83 10.57 2.05
C THR A 237 -6.07 11.43 1.75
N THR A 238 -5.89 12.76 1.71
CA THR A 238 -6.98 13.69 1.36
C THR A 238 -7.52 13.39 -0.03
N THR A 239 -6.64 13.20 -1.01
CA THR A 239 -6.99 12.87 -2.39
C THR A 239 -7.70 11.51 -2.49
N MET A 240 -7.20 10.50 -1.78
CA MET A 240 -7.82 9.18 -1.73
C MET A 240 -9.27 9.26 -1.20
N MET A 241 -9.49 10.02 -0.13
CA MET A 241 -10.83 10.21 0.44
C MET A 241 -11.74 11.01 -0.51
N ALA A 242 -11.22 12.08 -1.11
CA ALA A 242 -11.94 12.84 -2.12
C ALA A 242 -12.33 11.95 -3.32
N SER A 243 -11.42 11.11 -3.79
CA SER A 243 -11.66 10.17 -4.90
C SER A 243 -12.73 9.12 -4.58
N VAL A 244 -12.79 8.65 -3.33
CA VAL A 244 -13.85 7.73 -2.87
C VAL A 244 -15.21 8.43 -2.95
N ILE A 245 -15.31 9.66 -2.40
CA ILE A 245 -16.56 10.43 -2.39
C ILE A 245 -16.99 10.74 -3.83
N VAL A 246 -16.10 11.34 -4.63
CA VAL A 246 -16.39 11.73 -6.01
C VAL A 246 -16.67 10.49 -6.87
N GLY A 247 -15.87 9.45 -6.77
CA GLY A 247 -15.98 8.26 -7.60
C GLY A 247 -17.29 7.51 -7.40
N PHE A 248 -17.77 7.39 -6.16
CA PHE A 248 -19.05 6.71 -5.90
C PHE A 248 -20.28 7.63 -6.01
N ALA A 249 -20.17 8.91 -5.64
CA ALA A 249 -21.31 9.83 -5.73
C ALA A 249 -21.57 10.30 -7.17
N VAL A 250 -20.50 10.50 -7.95
CA VAL A 250 -20.60 11.09 -9.31
C VAL A 250 -20.25 10.06 -10.40
N GLY A 251 -19.80 8.86 -10.03
CA GLY A 251 -19.35 7.83 -10.98
C GLY A 251 -20.40 7.46 -12.02
N GLU A 252 -21.63 7.16 -11.60
CA GLU A 252 -22.74 6.84 -12.52
C GLU A 252 -23.10 7.99 -13.46
N PRO A 253 -23.33 9.23 -12.97
CA PRO A 253 -23.49 10.41 -13.82
C PRO A 253 -22.33 10.64 -14.79
N LEU A 254 -21.08 10.46 -14.35
CA LEU A 254 -19.90 10.60 -15.22
C LEU A 254 -19.90 9.60 -16.35
N LEU A 255 -20.22 8.33 -16.08
CA LEU A 255 -20.34 7.28 -17.09
C LEU A 255 -21.44 7.62 -18.09
N ALA A 256 -22.60 8.10 -17.61
CA ALA A 256 -23.71 8.50 -18.49
C ALA A 256 -23.37 9.72 -19.36
N ILE A 257 -22.63 10.69 -18.83
CA ILE A 257 -22.18 11.85 -19.60
C ILE A 257 -21.17 11.43 -20.67
N ALA A 258 -20.20 10.59 -20.30
CA ALA A 258 -19.18 10.10 -21.22
C ALA A 258 -19.81 9.37 -22.41
N ASP A 259 -20.81 8.53 -22.14
CA ASP A 259 -21.53 7.80 -23.20
C ASP A 259 -22.32 8.73 -24.11
N ARG A 260 -23.04 9.71 -23.55
CA ARG A 260 -23.74 10.74 -24.34
C ARG A 260 -22.81 11.58 -25.20
N VAL A 261 -21.64 11.95 -24.68
CA VAL A 261 -20.64 12.71 -25.44
C VAL A 261 -20.08 11.87 -26.58
N TRP A 262 -19.79 10.60 -26.31
CA TRP A 262 -19.29 9.66 -27.30
C TRP A 262 -20.27 9.46 -28.46
N LEU A 263 -21.57 9.25 -28.14
CA LEU A 263 -22.65 9.13 -29.13
C LEU A 263 -22.80 10.40 -30.00
N LYS A 264 -22.66 11.60 -29.42
CA LYS A 264 -22.72 12.86 -30.17
C LYS A 264 -21.59 13.02 -31.20
N ILE A 265 -20.44 12.37 -30.97
CA ILE A 265 -19.28 12.40 -31.88
C ILE A 265 -19.40 11.29 -32.95
N GLY A 266 -20.50 10.51 -32.95
CA GLY A 266 -20.73 9.42 -33.91
C GLY A 266 -20.18 8.07 -33.46
N GLY A 267 -19.85 7.91 -32.18
CA GLY A 267 -19.42 6.65 -31.61
C GLY A 267 -20.57 5.64 -31.40
N SER A 268 -20.22 4.39 -31.13
CA SER A 268 -21.18 3.34 -30.81
C SER A 268 -21.63 3.40 -29.34
N ASP A 269 -22.85 2.94 -29.10
CA ASP A 269 -23.46 2.92 -27.76
C ASP A 269 -22.64 2.08 -26.77
N GLY A 270 -22.46 2.61 -25.58
CA GLY A 270 -21.78 1.94 -24.46
C GLY A 270 -20.27 2.14 -24.39
N LEU A 271 -19.55 2.39 -25.50
CA LEU A 271 -18.08 2.56 -25.51
C LEU A 271 -17.60 3.81 -24.76
N GLY A 272 -18.45 4.82 -24.60
CA GLY A 272 -18.07 6.05 -23.89
C GLY A 272 -17.69 5.82 -22.42
N LYS A 273 -18.29 4.83 -21.78
CA LYS A 273 -18.06 4.46 -20.38
C LYS A 273 -16.68 3.84 -20.20
N GLU A 274 -16.33 2.89 -21.05
CA GLU A 274 -15.00 2.24 -21.03
C GLU A 274 -13.90 3.21 -21.43
N LEU A 275 -14.17 4.12 -22.37
CA LEU A 275 -13.23 5.19 -22.75
C LEU A 275 -12.96 6.15 -21.59
N LEU A 276 -13.96 6.48 -20.79
CA LEU A 276 -13.74 7.31 -19.60
C LEU A 276 -12.81 6.62 -18.61
N VAL A 277 -13.07 5.37 -18.27
CA VAL A 277 -12.31 4.63 -17.26
C VAL A 277 -10.92 4.26 -17.80
N GLY A 278 -10.86 3.61 -18.96
CA GLY A 278 -9.61 3.21 -19.61
C GLY A 278 -8.75 4.41 -19.99
N GLY A 279 -9.37 5.49 -20.47
CA GLY A 279 -8.70 6.76 -20.76
C GLY A 279 -8.13 7.44 -19.51
N SER A 280 -8.83 7.37 -18.36
CA SER A 280 -8.32 7.89 -17.09
C SER A 280 -7.05 7.16 -16.65
N TYR A 281 -6.98 5.82 -16.79
CA TYR A 281 -5.73 5.07 -16.56
C TYR A 281 -4.65 5.47 -17.58
N GLY A 282 -5.02 5.70 -18.84
CA GLY A 282 -4.12 6.20 -19.89
C GLY A 282 -3.53 7.57 -19.53
N ILE A 283 -4.36 8.52 -19.08
CA ILE A 283 -3.93 9.85 -18.61
C ILE A 283 -3.00 9.69 -17.39
N ALA A 284 -3.35 8.84 -16.42
CA ALA A 284 -2.47 8.55 -15.30
C ALA A 284 -1.10 8.06 -15.75
N ALA A 285 -1.06 7.13 -16.70
CA ALA A 285 0.19 6.61 -17.26
C ALA A 285 1.01 7.71 -17.96
N LEU A 286 0.37 8.59 -18.76
CA LEU A 286 1.03 9.71 -19.43
C LEU A 286 1.63 10.70 -18.44
N ILE A 287 0.91 11.03 -17.36
CA ILE A 287 1.42 11.91 -16.31
C ILE A 287 2.62 11.26 -15.61
N LEU A 288 2.53 9.96 -15.29
CA LEU A 288 3.61 9.21 -14.65
C LEU A 288 4.85 9.05 -15.54
N LEU A 289 4.75 9.20 -16.87
CA LEU A 289 5.91 9.28 -17.74
C LEU A 289 6.78 10.51 -17.46
N LEU A 290 6.21 11.59 -16.94
CA LEU A 290 6.95 12.80 -16.57
C LEU A 290 7.76 12.63 -15.28
N LEU A 291 7.47 11.58 -14.51
CA LEU A 291 8.16 11.28 -13.25
C LEU A 291 9.64 10.98 -13.49
N ALA A 292 10.53 11.67 -12.80
CA ALA A 292 11.95 11.36 -12.76
C ALA A 292 12.33 10.81 -11.37
N THR A 293 12.54 9.50 -11.29
CA THR A 293 13.00 8.85 -10.07
C THR A 293 14.53 8.79 -10.05
N LYS A 294 15.14 9.19 -8.93
CA LYS A 294 16.59 9.08 -8.71
C LYS A 294 16.98 7.66 -8.27
N GLU A 295 16.43 6.65 -8.94
CA GLU A 295 16.75 5.25 -8.65
C GLU A 295 18.17 4.94 -9.11
N LYS A 296 18.98 4.37 -8.22
CA LYS A 296 20.27 3.79 -8.61
C LYS A 296 20.01 2.60 -9.53
N PRO A 297 20.79 2.42 -10.60
CA PRO A 297 20.68 1.22 -11.43
C PRO A 297 20.89 -0.01 -10.52
N HIS A 298 19.85 -0.82 -10.39
CA HIS A 298 20.01 -2.12 -9.75
C HIS A 298 20.78 -3.00 -10.74
N HIS A 299 21.95 -3.49 -10.36
CA HIS A 299 22.60 -4.55 -11.11
C HIS A 299 21.65 -5.75 -11.09
N PRO A 300 21.29 -6.32 -12.23
CA PRO A 300 20.49 -7.53 -12.24
C PRO A 300 21.38 -8.65 -11.67
N ASP A 301 21.25 -8.89 -10.38
CA ASP A 301 21.71 -10.14 -9.80
C ASP A 301 20.94 -11.23 -10.50
N THR A 302 21.67 -12.10 -11.17
CA THR A 302 21.18 -13.17 -12.05
C THR A 302 20.41 -14.28 -11.31
N GLU A 303 20.13 -14.13 -10.04
CA GLU A 303 19.36 -15.10 -9.27
C GLU A 303 17.86 -14.85 -9.38
N PHE A 304 17.13 -15.92 -9.76
CA PHE A 304 15.66 -15.91 -9.70
C PHE A 304 15.18 -15.50 -8.29
N PRO A 305 14.12 -14.68 -8.19
CA PRO A 305 13.63 -14.25 -6.90
C PRO A 305 13.19 -15.44 -6.06
N HIS A 306 13.89 -15.70 -4.96
CA HIS A 306 13.45 -16.65 -3.94
C HIS A 306 12.32 -16.00 -3.12
N VAL A 307 11.13 -15.86 -3.72
CA VAL A 307 9.98 -15.13 -3.16
C VAL A 307 9.71 -15.50 -1.70
N LEU A 308 9.77 -16.77 -1.36
CA LEU A 308 9.54 -17.23 0.02
C LEU A 308 10.66 -16.81 0.98
N ALA A 309 11.93 -16.80 0.51
CA ALA A 309 13.05 -16.31 1.30
C ALA A 309 12.93 -14.79 1.52
N ASP A 310 12.62 -14.04 0.47
CA ASP A 310 12.44 -12.59 0.52
C ASP A 310 11.26 -12.19 1.44
N LEU A 311 10.14 -12.92 1.40
CA LEU A 311 9.02 -12.72 2.33
C LEU A 311 9.41 -13.04 3.77
N ARG A 312 10.19 -14.11 3.98
CA ARG A 312 10.71 -14.48 5.30
C ARG A 312 11.64 -13.39 5.84
N ASP A 313 12.49 -12.83 5.00
CA ASP A 313 13.41 -11.75 5.37
C ASP A 313 12.64 -10.47 5.70
N GLY A 314 11.62 -10.11 4.92
CA GLY A 314 10.71 -9.02 5.24
C GLY A 314 10.02 -9.19 6.59
N LEU A 315 9.48 -10.39 6.88
CA LEU A 315 8.89 -10.72 8.17
C LEU A 315 9.90 -10.69 9.33
N LYS A 316 11.12 -11.18 9.10
CA LYS A 316 12.21 -11.14 10.09
C LYS A 316 12.60 -9.71 10.39
N TYR A 317 12.71 -8.86 9.36
CA TYR A 317 12.99 -7.43 9.49
C TYR A 317 11.91 -6.71 10.31
N LEU A 318 10.64 -6.94 10.01
CA LEU A 318 9.51 -6.38 10.77
C LEU A 318 9.50 -6.84 12.24
N LYS A 319 9.84 -8.11 12.51
CA LYS A 319 9.96 -8.61 13.90
C LYS A 319 11.10 -7.93 14.65
N ALA A 320 12.21 -7.65 13.99
CA ALA A 320 13.38 -7.04 14.59
C ALA A 320 13.19 -5.53 14.85
N ASN A 321 12.39 -4.83 14.02
CA ASN A 321 12.16 -3.40 14.16
C ASN A 321 10.83 -3.12 14.88
N SER A 322 10.91 -2.66 16.14
CA SER A 322 9.74 -2.38 16.97
C SER A 322 8.89 -1.22 16.44
N ILE A 323 9.51 -0.20 15.82
CA ILE A 323 8.81 0.97 15.27
C ILE A 323 7.92 0.53 14.12
N LEU A 324 8.48 -0.22 13.17
CA LEU A 324 7.73 -0.75 12.02
C LEU A 324 6.61 -1.70 12.44
N ARG A 325 6.90 -2.62 13.36
CA ARG A 325 5.89 -3.54 13.89
C ARG A 325 4.74 -2.79 14.55
N ASN A 326 5.03 -1.81 15.41
CA ASN A 326 4.01 -1.01 16.10
C ASN A 326 3.20 -0.16 15.11
N ALA A 327 3.84 0.39 14.08
CA ALA A 327 3.16 1.13 13.03
C ALA A 327 2.19 0.23 12.24
N LEU A 328 2.62 -0.98 11.84
CA LEU A 328 1.76 -1.95 11.16
C LEU A 328 0.59 -2.41 12.02
N VAL A 329 0.80 -2.67 13.32
CA VAL A 329 -0.28 -3.06 14.23
C VAL A 329 -1.32 -1.94 14.33
N LYS A 330 -0.90 -0.68 14.47
CA LYS A 330 -1.82 0.47 14.52
C LYS A 330 -2.59 0.63 13.20
N LEU A 331 -1.94 0.47 12.05
CA LEU A 331 -2.61 0.50 10.75
C LEU A 331 -3.61 -0.66 10.60
N THR A 332 -3.24 -1.86 11.02
CA THR A 332 -4.15 -3.01 11.03
C THR A 332 -5.41 -2.74 11.85
N ILE A 333 -5.26 -2.22 13.06
CA ILE A 333 -6.39 -1.85 13.92
C ILE A 333 -7.25 -0.77 13.24
N LEU A 334 -6.63 0.27 12.69
CA LEU A 334 -7.31 1.36 12.00
C LEU A 334 -8.18 0.84 10.85
N PHE A 335 -7.60 0.06 9.95
CA PHE A 335 -8.32 -0.49 8.79
C PHE A 335 -9.39 -1.50 9.20
N SER A 336 -9.16 -2.27 10.26
CA SER A 336 -10.16 -3.17 10.85
C SER A 336 -11.39 -2.41 11.36
N VAL A 337 -11.18 -1.26 12.02
CA VAL A 337 -12.28 -0.40 12.49
C VAL A 337 -13.08 0.15 11.31
N PHE A 338 -12.41 0.65 10.27
CA PHE A 338 -13.11 1.17 9.09
C PHE A 338 -13.87 0.08 8.32
N ALA A 339 -13.30 -1.12 8.23
CA ALA A 339 -13.97 -2.28 7.64
C ALA A 339 -15.23 -2.65 8.43
N ALA A 340 -15.12 -2.76 9.74
CA ALA A 340 -16.25 -3.03 10.62
C ALA A 340 -17.32 -1.94 10.51
N LEU A 341 -16.91 -0.65 10.52
CA LEU A 341 -17.82 0.49 10.39
C LEU A 341 -18.63 0.42 9.09
N THR A 342 -18.06 -0.08 7.99
CA THR A 342 -18.77 -0.20 6.72
C THR A 342 -20.00 -1.10 6.84
N VAL A 343 -19.91 -2.22 7.55
CA VAL A 343 -21.05 -3.12 7.81
C VAL A 343 -22.00 -2.52 8.84
N LEU A 344 -21.45 -2.00 9.95
CA LEU A 344 -22.26 -1.44 11.03
C LEU A 344 -23.03 -0.20 10.60
N ALA A 345 -22.52 0.57 9.62
CA ALA A 345 -23.21 1.75 9.06
C ALA A 345 -24.52 1.36 8.37
N VAL A 346 -24.61 0.19 7.75
CA VAL A 346 -25.87 -0.31 7.15
C VAL A 346 -26.91 -0.51 8.25
N ARG A 347 -26.52 -1.17 9.34
CA ARG A 347 -27.41 -1.42 10.49
C ARG A 347 -27.78 -0.13 11.22
N MET A 348 -26.83 0.80 11.36
CA MET A 348 -27.10 2.13 11.91
C MET A 348 -28.14 2.86 11.05
N ALA A 349 -28.02 2.82 9.72
CA ALA A 349 -28.98 3.47 8.82
C ALA A 349 -30.40 2.91 8.97
N GLU A 350 -30.55 1.61 9.28
CA GLU A 350 -31.85 1.00 9.55
C GLU A 350 -32.50 1.48 10.88
N ILE A 351 -31.68 1.73 11.89
CA ILE A 351 -32.14 2.10 13.25
C ILE A 351 -32.43 3.61 13.34
N ILE A 352 -31.74 4.42 12.54
CA ILE A 352 -31.89 5.89 12.56
C ILE A 352 -33.25 6.28 11.93
N PRO A 353 -34.10 7.06 12.64
CA PRO A 353 -35.36 7.53 12.06
C PRO A 353 -35.15 8.32 10.76
N ASN A 354 -35.99 8.09 9.76
CA ASN A 354 -35.99 8.75 8.46
C ASN A 354 -34.77 8.44 7.57
N LEU A 355 -33.92 7.45 7.90
CA LEU A 355 -32.85 6.97 7.06
C LEU A 355 -33.17 5.55 6.55
N LYS A 356 -32.80 5.24 5.31
CA LYS A 356 -32.95 3.90 4.74
C LYS A 356 -31.63 3.17 4.78
N ALA A 357 -31.65 1.83 4.90
CA ALA A 357 -30.43 1.00 4.85
C ALA A 357 -29.56 1.29 3.62
N SER A 358 -30.18 1.56 2.46
CA SER A 358 -29.49 1.93 1.21
C SER A 358 -28.71 3.27 1.30
N GLN A 359 -29.00 4.10 2.30
CA GLN A 359 -28.36 5.40 2.49
C GLN A 359 -27.17 5.36 3.48
N PHE A 360 -26.70 4.17 3.88
CA PHE A 360 -25.53 3.98 4.75
C PHE A 360 -24.27 4.70 4.24
N GLY A 361 -24.15 4.85 2.91
CA GLY A 361 -23.06 5.59 2.28
C GLY A 361 -22.96 7.06 2.75
N PHE A 362 -24.09 7.67 3.14
CA PHE A 362 -24.12 9.01 3.72
C PHE A 362 -23.34 9.07 5.05
N LEU A 363 -23.47 8.06 5.91
CA LEU A 363 -22.72 7.96 7.16
C LEU A 363 -21.22 7.81 6.88
N LEU A 364 -20.84 6.95 5.94
CA LEU A 364 -19.44 6.74 5.57
C LEU A 364 -18.81 7.97 4.91
N ALA A 365 -19.59 8.75 4.16
CA ALA A 365 -19.12 10.00 3.56
C ALA A 365 -18.66 11.01 4.61
N PHE A 366 -19.37 11.12 5.75
CA PHE A 366 -18.93 11.97 6.86
C PHE A 366 -17.63 11.48 7.50
N GLY A 367 -17.42 10.17 7.58
CA GLY A 367 -16.13 9.59 7.98
C GLY A 367 -15.00 10.00 7.02
N GLY A 368 -15.26 9.93 5.72
CA GLY A 368 -14.33 10.37 4.68
C GLY A 368 -14.01 11.86 4.75
N ILE A 369 -15.03 12.71 4.96
CA ILE A 369 -14.86 14.16 5.15
C ILE A 369 -14.01 14.43 6.40
N GLY A 370 -14.30 13.73 7.50
CA GLY A 370 -13.50 13.83 8.72
C GLY A 370 -12.05 13.44 8.50
N MET A 371 -11.81 12.34 7.78
CA MET A 371 -10.44 11.88 7.46
C MET A 371 -9.71 12.91 6.58
N ALA A 372 -10.36 13.48 5.57
CA ALA A 372 -9.78 14.51 4.73
C ALA A 372 -9.46 15.79 5.53
N ALA A 373 -10.36 16.22 6.42
CA ALA A 373 -10.13 17.36 7.30
C ALA A 373 -8.94 17.12 8.24
N GLY A 374 -8.90 15.96 8.91
CA GLY A 374 -7.78 15.58 9.78
C GLY A 374 -6.46 15.46 9.03
N ALA A 375 -6.46 14.89 7.81
CA ALA A 375 -5.29 14.81 6.94
C ALA A 375 -4.78 16.23 6.57
N THR A 376 -5.68 17.14 6.22
CA THR A 376 -5.31 18.52 5.90
C THR A 376 -4.70 19.25 7.09
N MET A 377 -5.28 19.07 8.30
CA MET A 377 -4.70 19.61 9.54
C MET A 377 -3.30 19.05 9.82
N LEU A 378 -3.11 17.73 9.67
CA LEU A 378 -1.81 17.11 9.89
C LEU A 378 -0.76 17.56 8.88
N GLY A 379 -1.13 17.72 7.62
CA GLY A 379 -0.22 18.19 6.59
C GLY A 379 0.32 19.60 6.84
N GLN A 380 -0.46 20.44 7.52
CA GLN A 380 -0.05 21.82 7.85
C GLN A 380 0.62 21.92 9.23
N PHE A 381 0.12 21.23 10.23
CA PHE A 381 0.51 21.41 11.63
C PHE A 381 1.15 20.18 12.27
N GLY A 382 1.03 19.00 11.65
CA GLY A 382 1.44 17.72 12.23
C GLY A 382 2.94 17.57 12.44
N GLN A 383 3.75 18.31 11.69
CA GLN A 383 5.23 18.31 11.80
C GLN A 383 5.75 18.79 13.17
N ARG A 384 4.89 19.45 13.97
CA ARG A 384 5.25 19.97 15.31
C ARG A 384 5.19 18.90 16.40
N PHE A 385 4.61 17.75 16.11
CA PHE A 385 4.36 16.67 17.07
C PHE A 385 5.09 15.40 16.65
N SER A 386 5.46 14.57 17.63
CA SER A 386 6.02 13.26 17.33
C SER A 386 4.96 12.31 16.76
N TYR A 387 5.37 11.42 15.86
CA TYR A 387 4.46 10.40 15.27
C TYR A 387 3.81 9.51 16.35
N CYS A 388 4.54 9.27 17.44
CA CYS A 388 4.05 8.48 18.56
C CYS A 388 2.94 9.20 19.32
N GLU A 389 3.08 10.49 19.59
CA GLU A 389 2.06 11.32 20.27
C GLU A 389 0.82 11.47 19.41
N LEU A 390 0.98 11.83 18.12
CA LEU A 390 -0.15 11.96 17.20
C LEU A 390 -0.96 10.66 17.15
N SER A 391 -0.30 9.51 17.03
CA SER A 391 -0.99 8.23 16.96
C SER A 391 -1.65 7.83 18.28
N LEU A 392 -1.09 8.22 19.43
CA LEU A 392 -1.71 7.97 20.73
C LEU A 392 -3.01 8.78 20.88
N TRP A 393 -2.96 10.10 20.63
CA TRP A 393 -4.15 10.95 20.64
C TRP A 393 -5.20 10.50 19.65
N GLY A 394 -4.75 10.02 18.45
CA GLY A 394 -5.61 9.41 17.46
C GLY A 394 -6.33 8.17 17.99
N CYS A 395 -5.62 7.22 18.61
CA CYS A 395 -6.23 6.03 19.22
C CYS A 395 -7.20 6.36 20.36
N LEU A 396 -6.84 7.30 21.24
CA LEU A 396 -7.71 7.72 22.34
C LEU A 396 -8.99 8.38 21.79
N GLY A 397 -8.87 9.27 20.81
CA GLY A 397 -10.00 9.92 20.19
C GLY A 397 -10.90 8.93 19.43
N MET A 398 -10.33 8.00 18.66
CA MET A 398 -11.09 6.92 18.01
C MET A 398 -11.85 6.08 19.03
N SER A 399 -11.21 5.68 20.12
CA SER A 399 -11.88 4.90 21.18
C SER A 399 -13.03 5.68 21.79
N GLY A 400 -12.84 6.97 22.10
CA GLY A 400 -13.90 7.85 22.62
C GLY A 400 -15.09 8.01 21.67
N THR A 401 -14.82 8.19 20.36
CA THR A 401 -15.87 8.28 19.34
C THR A 401 -16.64 6.97 19.16
N LEU A 402 -15.97 5.82 19.22
CA LEU A 402 -16.62 4.51 19.16
C LEU A 402 -17.51 4.24 20.38
N ILE A 403 -17.07 4.66 21.60
CA ILE A 403 -17.93 4.62 22.79
C ILE A 403 -19.13 5.56 22.60
N GLY A 404 -18.93 6.76 22.08
CA GLY A 404 -20.03 7.67 21.74
C GLY A 404 -21.04 7.04 20.77
N LEU A 405 -20.57 6.36 19.72
CA LEU A 405 -21.44 5.64 18.78
C LEU A 405 -22.18 4.48 19.43
N SER A 406 -21.65 3.84 20.47
CA SER A 406 -22.37 2.79 21.22
C SER A 406 -23.54 3.33 22.04
N VAL A 407 -23.45 4.59 22.47
CA VAL A 407 -24.49 5.26 23.29
C VAL A 407 -25.53 5.97 22.42
N PHE A 408 -25.07 6.69 21.40
CA PHE A 408 -25.94 7.52 20.55
C PHE A 408 -26.21 6.79 19.22
N THR A 409 -27.12 5.78 19.24
CA THR A 409 -27.40 4.95 18.07
C THR A 409 -28.54 5.49 17.18
N THR A 410 -29.36 6.45 17.65
CA THR A 410 -30.56 6.92 16.96
C THR A 410 -30.53 8.40 16.56
N GLN A 411 -29.59 9.18 17.09
CA GLN A 411 -29.53 10.63 16.86
C GLN A 411 -28.61 10.96 15.69
N LEU A 412 -29.18 11.12 14.49
CA LEU A 412 -28.45 11.32 13.24
C LEU A 412 -27.35 12.39 13.35
N GLY A 413 -27.64 13.58 13.88
CA GLY A 413 -26.66 14.67 13.96
C GLY A 413 -25.43 14.33 14.81
N ILE A 414 -25.63 13.64 15.96
CA ILE A 414 -24.54 13.21 16.83
C ILE A 414 -23.74 12.10 16.15
N ILE A 415 -24.41 11.16 15.49
CA ILE A 415 -23.76 10.06 14.76
C ILE A 415 -22.87 10.62 13.65
N LEU A 416 -23.36 11.55 12.83
CA LEU A 416 -22.57 12.17 11.76
C LEU A 416 -21.34 12.90 12.32
N LEU A 417 -21.49 13.62 13.43
CA LEU A 417 -20.37 14.27 14.12
C LEU A 417 -19.34 13.24 14.63
N LEU A 418 -19.81 12.17 15.29
CA LEU A 418 -18.94 11.14 15.84
C LEU A 418 -18.20 10.35 14.73
N VAL A 419 -18.89 10.04 13.62
CA VAL A 419 -18.27 9.38 12.46
C VAL A 419 -17.24 10.30 11.79
N ALA A 420 -17.54 11.60 11.67
CA ALA A 420 -16.58 12.60 11.18
C ALA A 420 -15.35 12.70 12.12
N LEU A 421 -15.55 12.78 13.43
CA LEU A 421 -14.46 12.79 14.40
C LEU A 421 -13.65 11.49 14.37
N LEU A 422 -14.31 10.33 14.18
CA LEU A 422 -13.63 9.05 13.98
C LEU A 422 -12.69 9.11 12.76
N GLY A 423 -13.11 9.75 11.68
CA GLY A 423 -12.28 10.02 10.51
C GLY A 423 -11.08 10.90 10.82
N VAL A 424 -11.29 12.03 11.55
CA VAL A 424 -10.20 12.94 11.97
C VAL A 424 -9.16 12.16 12.80
N PHE A 425 -9.59 11.46 13.84
CA PHE A 425 -8.68 10.68 14.70
C PHE A 425 -8.04 9.51 13.95
N GLY A 426 -8.76 8.90 12.99
CA GLY A 426 -8.21 7.88 12.10
C GLY A 426 -7.05 8.40 11.26
N SER A 427 -7.12 9.62 10.73
CA SER A 427 -6.01 10.24 10.01
C SER A 427 -4.80 10.52 10.91
N MET A 428 -5.04 10.86 12.21
CA MET A 428 -3.98 11.05 13.20
C MET A 428 -3.23 9.74 13.54
N VAL A 429 -3.83 8.59 13.27
CA VAL A 429 -3.14 7.28 13.37
C VAL A 429 -2.51 6.92 12.02
N GLY A 430 -3.30 6.94 10.96
CA GLY A 430 -2.91 6.39 9.65
C GLY A 430 -1.72 7.13 9.03
N ILE A 431 -1.77 8.45 8.97
CA ILE A 431 -0.77 9.26 8.26
C ILE A 431 0.59 9.20 8.96
N PRO A 432 0.72 9.42 10.29
CA PRO A 432 2.02 9.31 10.95
C PRO A 432 2.60 7.89 10.91
N MET A 433 1.75 6.86 11.01
CA MET A 433 2.24 5.47 10.94
C MET A 433 2.70 5.11 9.53
N GLN A 434 2.01 5.57 8.50
CA GLN A 434 2.46 5.40 7.12
C GLN A 434 3.79 6.13 6.87
N THR A 435 3.91 7.35 7.36
CA THR A 435 5.16 8.13 7.26
C THR A 435 6.30 7.43 8.00
N ALA A 436 6.06 6.95 9.23
CA ALA A 436 7.07 6.20 10.00
C ALA A 436 7.57 4.95 9.25
N ILE A 437 6.66 4.20 8.60
CA ILE A 437 7.07 3.04 7.79
C ILE A 437 7.96 3.48 6.62
N GLN A 438 7.66 4.62 5.99
CA GLN A 438 8.44 5.14 4.86
C GLN A 438 9.83 5.64 5.27
N THR A 439 9.94 6.30 6.43
CA THR A 439 11.22 6.82 6.95
C THR A 439 12.11 5.73 7.50
N GLU A 440 11.54 4.79 8.27
CA GLU A 440 12.29 3.74 8.95
C GLU A 440 12.66 2.54 8.07
N THR A 441 12.12 2.47 6.85
CA THR A 441 12.40 1.36 5.94
C THR A 441 13.52 1.72 4.97
N PRO A 442 14.68 1.02 5.02
CA PRO A 442 15.77 1.25 4.06
C PRO A 442 15.31 0.99 2.63
N PRO A 443 15.89 1.67 1.63
CA PRO A 443 15.49 1.56 0.23
C PRO A 443 15.42 0.12 -0.29
N GLU A 444 16.35 -0.75 0.15
CA GLU A 444 16.47 -2.15 -0.27
C GLU A 444 15.34 -3.05 0.24
N MET A 445 14.64 -2.62 1.31
CA MET A 445 13.56 -3.39 1.95
C MET A 445 12.16 -2.81 1.70
N ARG A 446 12.06 -1.65 1.06
CA ARG A 446 10.79 -0.91 0.90
C ARG A 446 9.68 -1.72 0.22
N GLY A 447 9.96 -2.36 -0.91
CA GLY A 447 8.95 -3.15 -1.60
C GLY A 447 8.51 -4.39 -0.81
N LYS A 448 9.46 -5.07 -0.14
CA LYS A 448 9.14 -6.21 0.75
C LYS A 448 8.24 -5.77 1.91
N VAL A 449 8.59 -4.67 2.58
CA VAL A 449 7.82 -4.13 3.72
C VAL A 449 6.46 -3.62 3.26
N PHE A 450 6.39 -2.85 2.16
CA PHE A 450 5.11 -2.32 1.66
C PHE A 450 4.23 -3.40 1.03
N GLY A 451 4.80 -4.42 0.40
CA GLY A 451 4.06 -5.59 -0.06
C GLY A 451 3.42 -6.35 1.10
N LEU A 452 4.17 -6.60 2.18
CA LEU A 452 3.64 -7.19 3.40
C LEU A 452 2.58 -6.31 4.07
N GLN A 453 2.82 -5.00 4.15
CA GLN A 453 1.85 -4.02 4.65
C GLN A 453 0.55 -4.07 3.86
N ASN A 454 0.62 -4.05 2.54
CA ASN A 454 -0.56 -4.13 1.67
C ASN A 454 -1.36 -5.40 1.92
N ASN A 455 -0.68 -6.55 2.06
CA ASN A 455 -1.35 -7.82 2.37
C ASN A 455 -2.02 -7.81 3.75
N VAL A 456 -1.32 -7.33 4.77
CA VAL A 456 -1.88 -7.20 6.14
C VAL A 456 -3.10 -6.28 6.16
N ILE A 457 -3.04 -5.15 5.43
CA ILE A 457 -4.17 -4.23 5.30
C ILE A 457 -5.35 -4.90 4.60
N ASN A 458 -5.14 -5.64 3.52
CA ASN A 458 -6.21 -6.35 2.82
C ASN A 458 -6.88 -7.41 3.71
N ILE A 459 -6.11 -8.13 4.53
CA ILE A 459 -6.65 -9.06 5.53
C ILE A 459 -7.44 -8.28 6.60
N ALA A 460 -6.91 -7.16 7.08
CA ALA A 460 -7.56 -6.29 8.06
C ALA A 460 -8.85 -5.65 7.55
N LEU A 461 -8.98 -5.46 6.24
CA LEU A 461 -10.23 -5.00 5.62
C LEU A 461 -11.26 -6.12 5.46
N THR A 462 -10.84 -7.35 5.23
CA THR A 462 -11.75 -8.46 4.89
C THR A 462 -12.29 -9.18 6.13
N LEU A 463 -11.40 -9.60 7.03
CA LEU A 463 -11.79 -10.41 8.21
C LEU A 463 -12.69 -9.65 9.20
N PRO A 464 -12.36 -8.41 9.61
CA PRO A 464 -13.22 -7.65 10.53
C PRO A 464 -14.57 -7.27 9.95
N LEU A 465 -14.67 -7.10 8.63
CA LEU A 465 -15.93 -6.87 7.94
C LEU A 465 -16.91 -8.02 8.18
N ALA A 466 -16.45 -9.27 8.03
CA ALA A 466 -17.27 -10.46 8.29
C ALA A 466 -17.58 -10.61 9.80
N LEU A 467 -16.57 -10.42 10.66
CA LEU A 467 -16.72 -10.53 12.11
C LEU A 467 -17.67 -9.48 12.70
N ALA A 468 -17.67 -8.26 12.17
CA ALA A 468 -18.57 -7.19 12.62
C ALA A 468 -20.02 -7.51 12.30
N GLY A 469 -20.33 -8.08 11.13
CA GLY A 469 -21.68 -8.50 10.78
C GLY A 469 -22.19 -9.63 11.68
N VAL A 470 -21.37 -10.67 11.90
CA VAL A 470 -21.72 -11.76 12.83
C VAL A 470 -21.84 -11.24 14.27
N GLY A 471 -20.89 -10.40 14.69
CA GLY A 471 -20.93 -9.81 16.04
C GLY A 471 -22.19 -8.97 16.28
N GLU A 472 -22.59 -8.15 15.30
CA GLU A 472 -23.81 -7.34 15.39
C GLU A 472 -25.05 -8.20 15.58
N THR A 473 -25.15 -9.31 14.85
CA THR A 473 -26.30 -10.23 14.97
C THR A 473 -26.33 -10.99 16.30
N LEU A 474 -25.18 -11.29 16.91
CA LEU A 474 -25.08 -12.09 18.14
C LEU A 474 -25.17 -11.26 19.44
N ILE A 475 -24.50 -10.11 19.45
CA ILE A 475 -24.35 -9.28 20.68
C ILE A 475 -24.90 -7.86 20.53
N GLY A 476 -25.37 -7.50 19.34
CA GLY A 476 -25.95 -6.19 19.03
C GLY A 476 -24.94 -5.10 18.71
N LEU A 477 -25.41 -4.06 18.03
CA LEU A 477 -24.63 -2.94 17.54
C LEU A 477 -23.81 -2.21 18.62
N PRO A 478 -24.38 -1.82 19.81
CA PRO A 478 -23.62 -1.11 20.83
C PRO A 478 -22.44 -1.93 21.37
N ALA A 479 -22.62 -3.24 21.58
CA ALA A 479 -21.56 -4.10 22.11
C ALA A 479 -20.38 -4.24 21.13
N VAL A 480 -20.64 -4.30 19.82
CA VAL A 480 -19.58 -4.34 18.81
C VAL A 480 -18.77 -3.04 18.82
N PHE A 481 -19.42 -1.88 18.93
CA PHE A 481 -18.69 -0.59 19.05
C PHE A 481 -17.82 -0.53 20.31
N VAL A 482 -18.28 -1.07 21.45
CA VAL A 482 -17.49 -1.13 22.69
C VAL A 482 -16.27 -2.05 22.50
N ILE A 483 -16.44 -3.21 21.87
CA ILE A 483 -15.33 -4.13 21.59
C ILE A 483 -14.29 -3.45 20.67
N LEU A 484 -14.72 -2.77 19.62
CA LEU A 484 -13.83 -2.01 18.75
C LEU A 484 -13.12 -0.89 19.52
N ALA A 485 -13.82 -0.16 20.39
CA ALA A 485 -13.23 0.87 21.22
C ALA A 485 -12.15 0.32 22.17
N ILE A 486 -12.39 -0.81 22.83
CA ILE A 486 -11.42 -1.48 23.69
C ILE A 486 -10.22 -1.94 22.87
N THR A 487 -10.44 -2.51 21.69
CA THR A 487 -9.36 -2.97 20.79
C THR A 487 -8.44 -1.81 20.39
N VAL A 488 -9.02 -0.67 19.99
CA VAL A 488 -8.26 0.54 19.63
C VAL A 488 -7.49 1.10 20.83
N PHE A 489 -8.16 1.20 21.99
CA PHE A 489 -7.56 1.71 23.21
C PHE A 489 -6.37 0.86 23.66
N CYS A 490 -6.59 -0.46 23.81
CA CYS A 490 -5.56 -1.39 24.22
C CYS A 490 -4.40 -1.44 23.23
N GLY A 491 -4.71 -1.48 21.92
CA GLY A 491 -3.70 -1.45 20.87
C GLY A 491 -2.88 -0.17 20.87
N GLY A 492 -3.53 0.98 21.07
CA GLY A 492 -2.88 2.30 21.17
C GLY A 492 -1.92 2.38 22.37
N ILE A 493 -2.37 1.97 23.56
CA ILE A 493 -1.55 2.00 24.79
C ILE A 493 -0.40 0.99 24.70
N LEU A 494 -0.68 -0.26 24.28
CA LEU A 494 0.33 -1.31 24.19
C LEU A 494 1.46 -0.92 23.25
N THR A 495 1.12 -0.39 22.06
CA THR A 495 2.10 0.05 21.08
C THR A 495 2.85 1.29 21.54
N TRP A 496 2.21 2.20 22.28
CA TRP A 496 2.88 3.36 22.87
C TRP A 496 3.89 2.96 23.96
N TYR A 497 3.50 2.02 24.83
CA TYR A 497 4.39 1.48 25.86
C TYR A 497 5.59 0.75 25.24
N SER A 498 5.35 -0.05 24.20
CA SER A 498 6.41 -0.76 23.45
C SER A 498 7.32 0.15 22.62
N SER A 499 6.95 1.41 22.40
CA SER A 499 7.74 2.40 21.65
C SER A 499 8.60 3.30 22.57
N ARG A 500 8.44 3.18 23.88
CA ARG A 500 9.33 3.84 24.84
C ARG A 500 10.64 3.05 24.96
N PRO A 501 11.81 3.73 24.91
CA PRO A 501 13.11 3.10 25.07
C PRO A 501 13.28 2.46 26.44
#